data_0e650029252734c06feb0643e3af986c
#
_entry.id   0e650029252734c06feb0643e3af986c
#
_cell.length_a   1.000
_cell.length_b   1.000
_cell.length_c   1.000
_cell.angle_alpha   90.00
_cell.angle_beta   90.00
_cell.angle_gamma   90.00
#
_symmetry.space_group_name_H-M   'P 1'
#
loop_
_entity.id
_entity.type
_entity.pdbx_description
1 polymer ?
#
loop_
_entity_poly.entity_id
_entity_poly.type
_entity_poly.pdbx_seq_one_letter_code
_entity_poly.pdbx_strand_id
1 'polypeptide(L)' 'MYFKTVWGFSGTDEQKELQKKQLRDVLTRLGADVTMDDVDLDGEKAFAITIEA' A
#
# COMPACT_ATOMS: atom_id res chain seq x y z
N MET A 1 -5.82 15.90 5.98
CA MET A 1 -5.47 15.64 4.57
C MET A 1 -5.82 14.18 4.23
N TYR A 2 -6.38 13.98 3.07
CA TYR A 2 -6.84 12.66 2.62
C TYR A 2 -6.24 12.37 1.24
N PHE A 3 -5.69 11.16 1.08
CA PHE A 3 -5.09 10.75 -0.17
C PHE A 3 -5.41 9.28 -0.43
N LYS A 4 -5.82 8.97 -1.65
CA LYS A 4 -6.14 7.61 -2.05
C LYS A 4 -5.49 7.29 -3.38
N THR A 5 -4.84 6.14 -3.49
CA THR A 5 -4.19 5.71 -4.73
C THR A 5 -4.18 4.18 -4.83
N VAL A 6 -3.91 3.70 -6.04
CA VAL A 6 -3.62 2.28 -6.26
C VAL A 6 -2.15 2.16 -6.62
N TRP A 7 -1.43 1.31 -5.91
CA TRP A 7 0.01 1.14 -6.08
C TRP A 7 0.35 -0.31 -6.38
N GLY A 8 0.99 -0.56 -7.51
CA GLY A 8 1.52 -1.88 -7.86
C GLY A 8 3.01 -1.92 -7.59
N PHE A 9 3.42 -2.64 -6.57
CA PHE A 9 4.84 -2.88 -6.30
C PHE A 9 5.42 -3.84 -7.33
N SER A 10 6.75 -3.88 -7.45
CA SER A 10 7.45 -4.80 -8.33
C SER A 10 7.83 -6.08 -7.60
N GLY A 11 7.91 -7.19 -8.34
CA GLY A 11 8.39 -8.45 -7.82
C GLY A 11 7.31 -9.50 -7.61
N THR A 12 7.62 -10.52 -6.80
CA THR A 12 6.67 -11.57 -6.47
C THR A 12 5.60 -11.07 -5.50
N ASP A 13 4.54 -11.86 -5.34
CA ASP A 13 3.48 -11.50 -4.38
C ASP A 13 4.03 -11.37 -2.96
N GLU A 14 4.99 -12.24 -2.57
CA GLU A 14 5.64 -12.13 -1.27
C GLU A 14 6.43 -10.84 -1.13
N GLN A 15 7.16 -10.46 -2.18
CA GLN A 15 7.91 -9.21 -2.18
C GLN A 15 6.99 -8.00 -2.11
N LYS A 16 5.87 -8.06 -2.82
CA LYS A 16 4.86 -6.99 -2.78
C LYS A 16 4.28 -6.84 -1.37
N GLU A 17 3.99 -7.95 -0.69
CA GLU A 17 3.50 -7.91 0.68
C GLU A 17 4.52 -7.30 1.65
N LEU A 18 5.79 -7.62 1.47
CA LEU A 18 6.84 -7.06 2.30
C LEU A 18 6.98 -5.55 2.07
N GLN A 19 6.96 -5.12 0.82
CA GLN A 19 7.05 -3.70 0.46
C GLN A 19 5.86 -2.92 1.01
N LYS A 20 4.66 -3.49 0.93
CA LYS A 20 3.45 -2.90 1.52
C LYS A 20 3.63 -2.67 3.02
N LYS A 21 4.10 -3.69 3.72
CA LYS A 21 4.31 -3.61 5.17
C LYS A 21 5.33 -2.54 5.54
N GLN A 22 6.41 -2.46 4.79
CA GLN A 22 7.45 -1.45 5.02
C GLN A 22 6.92 -0.04 4.81
N LEU A 23 6.16 0.17 3.74
CA LEU A 23 5.56 1.48 3.46
C LEU A 23 4.57 1.87 4.54
N ARG A 24 3.71 0.95 4.96
CA ARG A 24 2.76 1.18 6.03
C ARG A 24 3.45 1.58 7.33
N ASP A 25 4.55 0.88 7.66
CA ASP A 25 5.30 1.14 8.87
C ASP A 25 5.86 2.57 8.89
N VAL A 26 6.46 3.00 7.77
CA VAL A 26 7.02 4.34 7.65
C VAL A 26 5.92 5.40 7.79
N LEU A 27 4.82 5.24 7.08
CA LEU A 27 3.71 6.21 7.11
C LEU A 27 3.06 6.28 8.50
N THR A 28 2.94 5.15 9.18
CA THR A 28 2.39 5.11 10.54
C THR A 28 3.29 5.84 11.52
N ARG A 29 4.61 5.71 11.36
CA ARG A 29 5.57 6.43 12.19
C ARG A 29 5.48 7.94 12.01
N LEU A 30 5.08 8.40 10.84
CA LEU A 30 4.87 9.82 10.56
C LEU A 30 3.54 10.34 11.09
N GLY A 31 2.73 9.48 11.70
CA GLY A 31 1.48 9.87 12.31
C GLY A 31 0.27 9.78 11.40
N ALA A 32 0.38 9.15 10.25
CA ALA A 32 -0.73 8.98 9.32
C ALA A 32 -1.53 7.72 9.63
N ASP A 33 -2.83 7.77 9.37
CA ASP A 33 -3.68 6.59 9.33
C ASP A 33 -3.63 6.00 7.93
N VAL A 34 -3.24 4.73 7.83
CA VAL A 34 -3.05 4.07 6.54
C VAL A 34 -3.90 2.81 6.47
N THR A 35 -4.69 2.72 5.41
CA THR A 35 -5.46 1.52 5.08
C THR A 35 -4.99 0.99 3.74
N MET A 36 -4.74 -0.32 3.66
CA MET A 36 -4.30 -0.96 2.43
C MET A 36 -5.15 -2.19 2.17
N ASP A 37 -5.75 -2.24 0.98
CA ASP A 37 -6.58 -3.36 0.54
C ASP A 37 -5.98 -3.99 -0.70
N ASP A 38 -6.08 -5.32 -0.79
CA ASP A 38 -5.62 -6.04 -1.97
C ASP A 38 -6.58 -5.79 -3.12
N VAL A 39 -6.01 -5.45 -4.28
CA VAL A 39 -6.78 -5.28 -5.52
C VAL A 39 -6.06 -5.98 -6.66
N ASP A 40 -6.80 -6.26 -7.73
CA ASP A 40 -6.26 -6.82 -8.96
C ASP A 40 -6.15 -5.69 -9.99
N LEU A 41 -4.94 -5.47 -10.50
CA LEU A 41 -4.67 -4.46 -11.50
C LEU A 41 -4.08 -5.15 -12.73
N ASP A 42 -4.89 -5.32 -13.76
CA ASP A 42 -4.50 -5.99 -15.01
C ASP A 42 -3.91 -7.39 -14.76
N GLY A 43 -4.52 -8.16 -13.85
CA GLY A 43 -4.08 -9.51 -13.53
C GLY A 43 -2.92 -9.58 -12.56
N GLU A 44 -2.43 -8.45 -12.07
CA GLU A 44 -1.34 -8.39 -11.10
C GLU A 44 -1.82 -7.90 -9.75
N LYS A 45 -1.20 -8.42 -8.69
CA LYS A 45 -1.49 -8.01 -7.33
C LYS A 45 -1.04 -6.56 -7.11
N ALA A 46 -1.94 -5.75 -6.60
CA ALA A 46 -1.67 -4.36 -6.24
C ALA A 46 -2.41 -4.02 -4.95
N PHE A 47 -2.24 -2.80 -4.46
CA PHE A 47 -2.87 -2.37 -3.22
C PHE A 47 -3.55 -1.02 -3.41
N ALA A 48 -4.80 -0.93 -2.95
CA ALA A 48 -5.48 0.36 -2.82
C ALA A 48 -5.07 0.95 -1.48
N ILE A 49 -4.41 2.09 -1.52
CA ILE A 49 -3.83 2.72 -0.33
C ILE A 49 -4.61 3.98 -0.02
N THR A 50 -5.09 4.10 1.21
CA THR A 50 -5.76 5.29 1.71
C THR A 50 -4.93 5.85 2.85
N ILE A 51 -4.57 7.11 2.75
CA ILE A 51 -3.76 7.81 3.75
C ILE A 51 -4.56 9.00 4.27
N GLU A 52 -4.69 9.08 5.57
CA GLU A 52 -5.38 10.17 6.24
C GLU A 52 -4.48 10.75 7.33
N ALA A 53 -4.29 12.03 7.28
CA ALA A 53 -3.41 12.72 8.23
C ALA A 53 -4.03 14.01 8.73
#